data_dcccf632249d822d219b2ee7b2c41004
#
_entry.id   dcccf632249d822d219b2ee7b2c41004
#
_cell.length_a   1.000
_cell.length_b   1.000
_cell.length_c   1.000
_cell.angle_alpha   90.00
_cell.angle_beta   90.00
_cell.angle_gamma   90.00
#
_symmetry.space_group_name_H-M   'P 1'
#
loop_
_entity.id
_entity.type
_entity.pdbx_description
1 polymer ?
#
loop_
_entity_poly.entity_id
_entity_poly.type
_entity_poly.pdbx_seq_one_letter_code
_entity_poly.pdbx_strand_id
1 'polypeptide(L)'
;MKFLNYKNNKFFVDNLSIKKISKKFQTPFYCYSLSQIKFNLDNFKKSFSQINPLICFSVKSNSNIKILNELKKIGCGADVVSIGELKAALKARIDPSKIVFSGIGKTEEELSFAI
;
A
#
# COMPACT_ATOMS: atom_id res chain seq x y z
N MET A 1 -7.43 15.90 -10.02
CA MET A 1 -6.05 16.21 -9.62
C MET A 1 -5.13 15.18 -10.27
N LYS A 2 -4.07 15.59 -10.98
CA LYS A 2 -3.16 14.65 -11.64
C LYS A 2 -1.86 14.60 -10.82
N PHE A 3 -1.62 13.48 -10.14
CA PHE A 3 -0.40 13.27 -9.34
C PHE A 3 0.80 12.83 -10.21
N LEU A 4 0.50 12.40 -11.42
CA LEU A 4 1.47 12.06 -12.48
C LEU A 4 1.17 12.98 -13.66
N ASN A 5 2.06 13.91 -13.98
CA ASN A 5 1.78 14.91 -15.01
C ASN A 5 3.04 15.47 -15.68
N TYR A 6 2.85 16.04 -16.85
CA TYR A 6 3.86 16.84 -17.55
C TYR A 6 3.63 18.34 -17.28
N LYS A 7 4.70 19.05 -16.94
CA LYS A 7 4.75 20.52 -16.85
C LYS A 7 6.02 20.99 -17.59
N ASN A 8 5.85 21.86 -18.57
CA ASN A 8 6.97 22.40 -19.36
C ASN A 8 7.92 21.29 -19.89
N ASN A 9 7.36 20.28 -20.54
CA ASN A 9 8.05 19.10 -21.07
C ASN A 9 8.85 18.29 -20.04
N LYS A 10 8.56 18.44 -18.74
CA LYS A 10 9.16 17.67 -17.66
C LYS A 10 8.08 16.83 -16.98
N PHE A 11 8.37 15.55 -16.74
CA PHE A 11 7.47 14.64 -16.03
C PHE A 11 7.64 14.74 -14.52
N PHE A 12 6.52 14.86 -13.81
CA PHE A 12 6.47 14.96 -12.35
C PHE A 12 5.68 13.82 -11.75
N VAL A 13 6.15 13.34 -10.62
CA VAL A 13 5.41 12.50 -9.67
C VAL A 13 5.17 13.34 -8.43
N ASP A 14 3.91 13.58 -8.09
CA ASP A 14 3.50 14.61 -7.12
C ASP A 14 4.13 15.97 -7.51
N ASN A 15 5.01 16.51 -6.67
CA ASN A 15 5.69 17.78 -6.92
C ASN A 15 7.18 17.62 -7.29
N LEU A 16 7.63 16.39 -7.53
CA LEU A 16 9.03 16.08 -7.85
C LEU A 16 9.19 15.68 -9.31
N SER A 17 10.11 16.34 -10.04
CA SER A 17 10.42 15.92 -11.40
C SER A 17 11.16 14.57 -11.40
N ILE A 18 10.82 13.69 -12.32
CA ILE A 18 11.52 12.40 -12.51
C ILE A 18 13.01 12.59 -12.73
N LYS A 19 13.41 13.63 -13.46
CA LYS A 19 14.82 13.98 -13.65
C LYS A 19 15.55 14.26 -12.33
N LYS A 20 14.87 14.86 -11.33
CA LYS A 20 15.46 15.09 -10.00
C LYS A 20 15.56 13.78 -9.21
N ILE A 21 14.57 12.90 -9.35
CA ILE A 21 14.56 11.58 -8.70
C ILE A 21 15.66 10.69 -9.28
N SER A 22 15.80 10.62 -10.62
CA SER A 22 16.80 9.79 -11.28
C SER A 22 18.25 10.22 -11.06
N LYS A 23 18.49 11.47 -10.66
CA LYS A 23 19.82 11.91 -10.21
C LYS A 23 20.19 11.38 -8.81
N LYS A 24 19.18 11.03 -8.00
CA LYS A 24 19.36 10.55 -6.62
C LYS A 24 19.35 9.02 -6.53
N PHE A 25 18.62 8.36 -7.41
CA PHE A 25 18.46 6.90 -7.39
C PHE A 25 18.88 6.33 -8.74
N GLN A 26 19.63 5.23 -8.68
CA GLN A 26 20.06 4.50 -9.87
C GLN A 26 18.84 3.91 -10.61
N THR A 27 18.82 4.04 -11.94
CA THR A 27 17.81 3.43 -12.80
C THR A 27 18.21 2.00 -13.16
N PRO A 28 17.23 1.08 -13.40
CA PRO A 28 15.79 1.31 -13.30
C PRO A 28 15.27 1.31 -11.87
N PHE A 29 14.15 2.05 -11.61
CA PHE A 29 13.47 2.05 -10.32
C PHE A 29 11.95 2.19 -10.47
N TYR A 30 11.20 1.70 -9.50
CA TYR A 30 9.77 1.97 -9.35
C TYR A 30 9.56 3.25 -8.54
N CYS A 31 8.65 4.10 -9.00
CA CYS A 31 8.28 5.34 -8.31
C CYS A 31 6.77 5.36 -8.05
N TYR A 32 6.39 5.46 -6.80
CA TYR A 32 4.99 5.48 -6.36
C TYR A 32 4.62 6.85 -5.82
N SER A 33 3.45 7.37 -6.26
CA SER A 33 2.85 8.58 -5.69
C SER A 33 2.02 8.22 -4.48
N LEU A 34 2.43 8.67 -3.30
CA LEU A 34 1.64 8.49 -2.08
C LEU A 34 0.33 9.30 -2.12
N SER A 35 0.34 10.44 -2.77
CA SER A 35 -0.86 11.26 -2.95
C SER A 35 -1.90 10.54 -3.81
N GLN A 36 -1.46 9.84 -4.87
CA GLN A 36 -2.36 9.03 -5.70
C GLN A 36 -2.94 7.85 -4.92
N ILE A 37 -2.10 7.16 -4.12
CA ILE A 37 -2.55 6.04 -3.28
C ILE A 37 -3.62 6.51 -2.29
N LYS A 38 -3.39 7.63 -1.58
CA LYS A 38 -4.35 8.22 -0.66
C LYS A 38 -5.65 8.61 -1.36
N PHE A 39 -5.55 9.30 -2.49
CA PHE A 39 -6.71 9.71 -3.28
C PHE A 39 -7.56 8.51 -3.73
N ASN A 40 -6.93 7.44 -4.19
CA ASN A 40 -7.63 6.22 -4.61
C ASN A 40 -8.38 5.59 -3.44
N LEU A 41 -7.73 5.47 -2.28
CA LEU A 41 -8.37 4.91 -1.09
C LEU A 41 -9.53 5.79 -0.59
N ASP A 42 -9.36 7.11 -0.57
CA ASP A 42 -10.41 8.04 -0.16
C ASP A 42 -11.63 7.97 -1.09
N ASN A 43 -11.41 7.87 -2.40
CA ASN A 43 -12.50 7.70 -3.37
C ASN A 43 -13.21 6.35 -3.16
N PHE A 44 -12.44 5.28 -2.92
CA PHE A 44 -13.01 3.97 -2.63
C PHE A 44 -13.86 4.01 -1.34
N LYS A 45 -13.35 4.61 -0.27
CA LYS A 45 -14.10 4.81 0.98
C LYS A 45 -15.41 5.58 0.77
N LYS A 46 -15.38 6.66 -0.01
CA LYS A 46 -16.58 7.46 -0.32
C LYS A 46 -17.66 6.64 -1.01
N SER A 47 -17.27 5.72 -1.91
CA SER A 47 -18.22 4.84 -2.61
C SER A 47 -18.96 3.88 -1.65
N PHE A 48 -18.41 3.63 -0.47
CA PHE A 48 -18.97 2.75 0.56
C PHE A 48 -19.38 3.51 1.83
N SER A 49 -19.58 4.83 1.74
CA SER A 49 -19.84 5.70 2.91
C SER A 49 -21.03 5.26 3.77
N GLN A 50 -22.01 4.55 3.20
CA GLN A 50 -23.21 4.08 3.91
C GLN A 50 -22.97 2.87 4.81
N ILE A 51 -21.91 2.09 4.62
CA ILE A 51 -21.68 0.82 5.32
C ILE A 51 -20.39 0.79 6.16
N ASN A 52 -19.60 1.86 6.20
CA ASN A 52 -18.36 1.98 6.95
C ASN A 52 -17.45 0.72 6.87
N PRO A 53 -17.01 0.29 5.70
CA PRO A 53 -16.28 -0.97 5.54
C PRO A 53 -14.85 -0.88 6.06
N LEU A 54 -14.32 -2.01 6.54
CA LEU A 54 -12.89 -2.19 6.68
C LEU A 54 -12.29 -2.46 5.28
N ILE A 55 -11.47 -1.57 4.78
CA ILE A 55 -10.77 -1.74 3.51
C ILE A 55 -9.39 -2.32 3.80
N CYS A 56 -9.11 -3.52 3.28
CA CYS A 56 -7.82 -4.18 3.41
C CYS A 56 -7.05 -4.11 2.10
N PHE A 57 -5.81 -3.63 2.17
CA PHE A 57 -4.90 -3.60 1.02
C PHE A 57 -4.29 -4.98 0.79
N SER A 58 -4.34 -5.47 -0.44
CA SER A 58 -3.74 -6.75 -0.82
C SER A 58 -2.22 -6.63 -0.90
N VAL A 59 -1.52 -7.14 0.12
CA VAL A 59 -0.07 -6.98 0.31
C VAL A 59 0.74 -7.61 -0.81
N LYS A 60 0.23 -8.68 -1.44
CA LYS A 60 0.85 -9.32 -2.61
C LYS A 60 1.13 -8.36 -3.77
N SER A 61 0.36 -7.28 -3.90
CA SER A 61 0.56 -6.27 -4.95
C SER A 61 1.76 -5.37 -4.67
N ASN A 62 2.06 -5.08 -3.41
CA ASN A 62 3.22 -4.31 -2.98
C ASN A 62 3.47 -4.45 -1.48
N SER A 63 4.49 -5.23 -1.11
CA SER A 63 4.87 -5.48 0.29
C SER A 63 5.82 -4.42 0.88
N ASN A 64 6.03 -3.29 0.20
CA ASN A 64 6.89 -2.23 0.70
C ASN A 64 6.36 -1.65 2.02
N ILE A 65 7.13 -1.81 3.08
CA ILE A 65 6.76 -1.41 4.46
C ILE A 65 6.42 0.08 4.57
N LYS A 66 7.08 0.95 3.80
CA LYS A 66 6.76 2.39 3.79
C LYS A 66 5.38 2.65 3.22
N ILE A 67 4.99 1.95 2.15
CA ILE A 67 3.65 2.04 1.56
C ILE A 67 2.61 1.51 2.54
N LEU A 68 2.84 0.34 3.13
CA LEU A 68 1.95 -0.25 4.13
C LEU A 68 1.76 0.68 5.35
N ASN A 69 2.82 1.33 5.80
CA ASN A 69 2.76 2.30 6.89
C ASN A 69 1.91 3.54 6.53
N GLU A 70 2.01 4.04 5.30
CA GLU A 70 1.16 5.16 4.86
C GLU A 70 -0.30 4.74 4.73
N LEU A 71 -0.59 3.54 4.23
CA LEU A 71 -1.94 2.97 4.17
C LEU A 71 -2.56 2.79 5.56
N LYS A 72 -1.77 2.28 6.53
CA LYS A 72 -2.19 2.20 7.94
C LYS A 72 -2.61 3.56 8.50
N LYS A 73 -1.83 4.64 8.25
CA LYS A 73 -2.13 5.99 8.76
C LYS A 73 -3.48 6.53 8.32
N ILE A 74 -3.99 6.04 7.20
CA ILE A 74 -5.31 6.40 6.65
C ILE A 74 -6.37 5.33 6.92
N GLY A 75 -6.10 4.44 7.89
CA GLY A 75 -7.05 3.46 8.41
C GLY A 75 -7.30 2.24 7.54
N CYS A 76 -6.36 1.93 6.63
CA CYS A 76 -6.42 0.71 5.82
C CYS A 76 -5.90 -0.49 6.60
N GLY A 77 -6.57 -1.64 6.48
CA GLY A 77 -6.10 -2.94 6.93
C GLY A 77 -5.21 -3.62 5.88
N ALA A 78 -4.88 -4.88 6.08
CA ALA A 78 -4.10 -5.69 5.17
C ALA A 78 -4.81 -7.00 4.83
N ASP A 79 -4.77 -7.39 3.56
CA ASP A 79 -5.07 -8.74 3.10
C ASP A 79 -3.77 -9.43 2.71
N VAL A 80 -3.44 -10.50 3.43
CA VAL A 80 -2.18 -11.23 3.31
C VAL A 80 -2.44 -12.68 2.90
N VAL A 81 -1.55 -13.26 2.10
CA VAL A 81 -1.69 -14.63 1.59
C VAL A 81 -0.52 -15.53 1.99
N SER A 82 0.44 -15.02 2.76
CA SER A 82 1.60 -15.77 3.26
C SER A 82 2.09 -15.22 4.59
N ILE A 83 2.85 -16.03 5.33
CA ILE A 83 3.50 -15.59 6.56
C ILE A 83 4.48 -14.44 6.34
N GLY A 84 5.13 -14.38 5.16
CA GLY A 84 6.01 -13.27 4.79
C GLY A 84 5.27 -11.95 4.67
N GLU A 85 4.09 -11.96 4.04
CA GLU A 85 3.22 -10.78 3.94
C GLU A 85 2.64 -10.40 5.31
N LEU A 86 2.24 -11.38 6.13
CA LEU A 86 1.78 -11.14 7.50
C LEU A 86 2.87 -10.43 8.33
N LYS A 87 4.10 -10.94 8.29
CA LYS A 87 5.25 -10.31 8.97
C LYS A 87 5.51 -8.89 8.45
N ALA A 88 5.36 -8.64 7.14
CA ALA A 88 5.49 -7.29 6.58
C ALA A 88 4.39 -6.33 7.08
N ALA A 89 3.14 -6.79 7.15
CA ALA A 89 2.02 -6.03 7.69
C ALA A 89 2.23 -5.67 9.17
N LEU A 90 2.65 -6.65 9.99
CA LEU A 90 2.98 -6.44 11.39
C LEU A 90 4.16 -5.48 11.57
N LYS A 91 5.22 -5.61 10.75
CA LYS A 91 6.35 -4.69 10.76
C LYS A 91 5.96 -3.26 10.39
N ALA A 92 4.96 -3.10 9.50
CA ALA A 92 4.35 -1.81 9.20
C ALA A 92 3.42 -1.32 10.33
N ARG A 93 3.27 -2.10 11.41
CA ARG A 93 2.41 -1.82 12.56
C ARG A 93 0.93 -1.68 12.18
N ILE A 94 0.46 -2.44 11.19
CA ILE A 94 -0.97 -2.59 10.93
C ILE A 94 -1.56 -3.34 12.12
N ASP A 95 -2.70 -2.87 12.60
CA ASP A 95 -3.42 -3.48 13.71
C ASP A 95 -3.80 -4.93 13.34
N PRO A 96 -3.41 -5.96 14.15
CA PRO A 96 -3.75 -7.35 13.88
C PRO A 96 -5.24 -7.58 13.65
N SER A 97 -6.12 -6.87 14.35
CA SER A 97 -7.58 -6.95 14.16
C SER A 97 -8.06 -6.47 12.78
N LYS A 98 -7.17 -5.83 11.99
CA LYS A 98 -7.42 -5.35 10.63
C LYS A 98 -6.63 -6.13 9.58
N ILE A 99 -6.15 -7.31 9.93
CA ILE A 99 -5.43 -8.18 8.99
C ILE A 99 -6.31 -9.38 8.66
N VAL A 100 -6.52 -9.63 7.38
CA VAL A 100 -7.19 -10.81 6.86
C VAL A 100 -6.13 -11.72 6.25
N PHE A 101 -6.01 -12.94 6.74
CA PHE A 101 -5.13 -13.95 6.17
C PHE A 101 -5.92 -14.84 5.23
N SER A 102 -5.94 -14.51 3.96
CA SER A 102 -6.63 -15.22 2.89
C SER A 102 -5.71 -16.23 2.18
N GLY A 103 -6.22 -16.90 1.12
CA GLY A 103 -5.46 -17.88 0.35
C GLY A 103 -5.66 -19.33 0.80
N ILE A 104 -5.28 -20.28 -0.07
CA ILE A 104 -5.57 -21.72 0.09
C ILE A 104 -4.38 -22.57 0.55
N GLY A 105 -3.17 -22.04 0.54
CA GLY A 105 -1.93 -22.79 0.76
C GLY A 105 -1.30 -22.59 2.14
N LYS A 106 -2.09 -22.33 3.19
CA LYS A 106 -1.56 -22.15 4.54
C LYS A 106 -1.16 -23.48 5.18
N THR A 107 0.02 -23.50 5.79
CA THR A 107 0.46 -24.60 6.64
C THR A 107 -0.10 -24.44 8.06
N GLU A 108 -0.07 -25.51 8.85
CA GLU A 108 -0.45 -25.47 10.26
C GLU A 108 0.42 -24.49 11.06
N GLU A 109 1.72 -24.44 10.76
CA GLU A 109 2.65 -23.50 11.37
C GLU A 109 2.31 -22.04 11.07
N GLU A 110 1.94 -21.73 9.82
CA GLU A 110 1.53 -20.39 9.42
C GLU A 110 0.23 -19.96 10.09
N LEU A 111 -0.73 -20.89 10.24
CA LEU A 111 -1.98 -20.65 10.95
C LEU A 111 -1.73 -20.40 12.44
N SER A 112 -0.91 -21.24 13.07
CA SER A 112 -0.55 -21.09 14.49
C SER A 112 0.17 -19.76 14.77
N PHE A 113 0.97 -19.28 13.82
CA PHE A 113 1.61 -17.97 13.94
C PHE A 113 0.61 -16.82 13.81
N ALA A 114 -0.47 -16.99 13.03
CA ALA A 114 -1.44 -15.94 12.73
C ALA A 114 -2.51 -15.74 13.82
N ILE A 115 -2.74 -16.76 14.67
CA ILE A 115 -3.69 -16.74 15.78
C ILE A 115 -3.04 -16.17 17.04
#